data_f40cdf4b0a69d83a1b8714cb41c3aa63
#
_entry.id   f40cdf4b0a69d83a1b8714cb41c3aa63
#
_cell.length_a   1.000
_cell.length_b   1.000
_cell.length_c   1.000
_cell.angle_alpha   90.00
_cell.angle_beta   90.00
_cell.angle_gamma   90.00
#
_symmetry.space_group_name_H-M   'P 1'
#
loop_
_entity.id
_entity.type
_entity.pdbx_description
1 polymer ?
#
loop_
_entity_poly.entity_id
_entity_poly.type
_entity_poly.pdbx_seq_one_letter_code
_entity_poly.pdbx_strand_id
1 'polypeptide(L)'
;PEMAAMYKGLQGASFHYVSGGPWQLYEPLSEFLFSEGIGFPEGTFHMKNVRKNLLSANSWEDLKVLVTNESATMDQKLSQISEIMRRFPERKFILIGDSGEKDPEVYRKIRERFHDQVLEIRIRDVVNDRERNPGRLQGMTIILTPTVARGVSQLGN
;
A
#
# COMPACT_ATOMS: atom_id res chain seq x y z
N PRO A 1 12.21 -7.18 4.84
CA PRO A 1 13.44 -6.45 5.17
C PRO A 1 13.74 -5.29 4.20
N GLU A 2 13.71 -5.51 2.88
CA GLU A 2 14.12 -4.51 1.88
C GLU A 2 13.22 -3.27 1.83
N MET A 3 11.91 -3.47 1.87
CA MET A 3 10.97 -2.34 1.92
C MET A 3 11.21 -1.48 3.15
N ALA A 4 11.33 -2.08 4.33
CA ALA A 4 11.60 -1.34 5.56
C ALA A 4 12.93 -0.57 5.50
N ALA A 5 13.97 -1.15 4.89
CA ALA A 5 15.25 -0.47 4.68
C ALA A 5 15.10 0.76 3.76
N MET A 6 14.31 0.64 2.68
CA MET A 6 14.00 1.76 1.79
C MET A 6 13.27 2.88 2.54
N TYR A 7 12.27 2.53 3.37
CA TYR A 7 11.56 3.53 4.18
C TYR A 7 12.48 4.23 5.18
N LYS A 8 13.36 3.48 5.88
CA LYS A 8 14.36 4.06 6.79
C LYS A 8 15.36 5.00 6.08
N GLY A 9 15.60 4.79 4.79
CA GLY A 9 16.42 5.68 3.97
C GLY A 9 15.80 7.05 3.70
N LEU A 10 14.50 7.23 3.92
CA LEU A 10 13.79 8.51 3.76
C LEU A 10 13.90 9.35 5.04
N GLN A 11 15.11 9.83 5.32
CA GLN A 11 15.40 10.60 6.54
C GLN A 11 14.56 11.88 6.61
N GLY A 12 14.02 12.15 7.80
CA GLY A 12 13.19 13.34 8.06
C GLY A 12 11.77 13.26 7.47
N ALA A 13 11.39 12.14 6.84
CA ALA A 13 10.04 11.93 6.38
C ALA A 13 9.09 11.53 7.51
N SER A 14 7.84 11.98 7.41
CA SER A 14 6.73 11.46 8.22
C SER A 14 5.95 10.43 7.42
N PHE A 15 5.54 9.35 8.07
CA PHE A 15 4.91 8.22 7.40
C PHE A 15 3.42 8.15 7.67
N HIS A 16 2.63 7.89 6.62
CA HIS A 16 1.21 7.68 6.65
C HIS A 16 0.90 6.33 6.01
N TYR A 17 0.44 5.37 6.80
CA TYR A 17 0.07 4.03 6.34
C TYR A 17 -1.41 4.00 6.00
N VAL A 18 -1.74 3.93 4.71
CA VAL A 18 -3.11 3.89 4.21
C VAL A 18 -3.47 2.46 3.84
N SER A 19 -4.43 1.87 4.54
CA SER A 19 -4.85 0.48 4.35
C SER A 19 -6.35 0.39 4.03
N GLY A 20 -6.70 -0.45 3.05
CA GLY A 20 -8.09 -0.84 2.79
C GLY A 20 -8.70 -1.75 3.87
N GLY A 21 -7.88 -2.25 4.80
CA GLY A 21 -8.32 -3.08 5.91
C GLY A 21 -9.14 -2.34 6.96
N PRO A 22 -10.00 -3.07 7.70
CA PRO A 22 -10.81 -2.49 8.76
C PRO A 22 -9.95 -2.08 9.97
N TRP A 23 -10.39 -1.05 10.69
CA TRP A 23 -9.73 -0.50 11.88
C TRP A 23 -9.42 -1.54 12.97
N GLN A 24 -10.22 -2.60 13.06
CA GLN A 24 -10.04 -3.70 14.01
C GLN A 24 -8.71 -4.46 13.83
N LEU A 25 -8.08 -4.31 12.66
CA LEU A 25 -6.76 -4.89 12.37
C LEU A 25 -5.59 -3.94 12.74
N TYR A 26 -5.87 -2.80 13.36
CA TYR A 26 -4.82 -1.82 13.69
C TYR A 26 -3.74 -2.40 14.61
N GLU A 27 -4.13 -3.01 15.74
CA GLU A 27 -3.16 -3.55 16.71
C GLU A 27 -2.24 -4.60 16.09
N PRO A 28 -2.76 -5.71 15.50
CA PRO A 28 -1.88 -6.72 14.93
C PRO A 28 -1.05 -6.20 13.76
N LEU A 29 -1.55 -5.25 12.98
CA LEU A 29 -0.81 -4.67 11.86
C LEU A 29 0.31 -3.73 12.35
N SER A 30 0.05 -2.91 13.36
CA SER A 30 1.06 -2.01 13.93
C SER A 30 2.16 -2.79 14.65
N GLU A 31 1.80 -3.80 15.44
CA GLU A 31 2.76 -4.69 16.08
C GLU A 31 3.65 -5.40 15.05
N PHE A 32 3.05 -5.92 13.98
CA PHE A 32 3.79 -6.57 12.90
C PHE A 32 4.77 -5.60 12.21
N LEU A 33 4.28 -4.44 11.74
CA LEU A 33 5.10 -3.50 10.97
C LEU A 33 6.23 -2.89 11.78
N PHE A 34 5.99 -2.57 13.05
CA PHE A 34 6.96 -1.91 13.90
C PHE A 34 7.83 -2.87 14.71
N SER A 35 7.58 -4.19 14.59
CA SER A 35 8.43 -5.19 15.23
C SER A 35 9.89 -5.07 14.79
N GLU A 36 10.84 -5.40 15.66
CA GLU A 36 12.27 -5.37 15.37
C GLU A 36 12.66 -6.17 14.12
N GLY A 37 11.96 -7.30 13.88
CA GLY A 37 12.21 -8.18 12.74
C GLY A 37 11.79 -7.59 11.39
N ILE A 38 10.76 -6.74 11.36
CA ILE A 38 10.25 -6.07 10.16
C ILE A 38 10.78 -4.64 10.07
N GLY A 39 10.63 -3.86 11.15
CA GLY A 39 11.31 -2.59 11.37
C GLY A 39 10.90 -1.47 10.42
N PHE A 40 9.61 -1.32 10.07
CA PHE A 40 9.12 -0.13 9.41
C PHE A 40 9.19 1.08 10.35
N PRO A 41 9.40 2.32 9.85
CA PRO A 41 9.35 3.53 10.66
C PRO A 41 7.97 3.74 11.27
N GLU A 42 7.91 4.34 12.45
CA GLU A 42 6.64 4.74 13.05
C GLU A 42 5.90 5.76 12.18
N GLY A 43 4.57 5.71 12.22
CA GLY A 43 3.73 6.58 11.42
C GLY A 43 2.25 6.51 11.79
N THR A 44 1.43 7.29 11.13
CA THR A 44 -0.02 7.29 11.34
C THR A 44 -0.71 6.27 10.45
N PHE A 45 -1.73 5.61 10.98
CA PHE A 45 -2.56 4.67 10.23
C PHE A 45 -3.88 5.31 9.80
N HIS A 46 -4.24 5.06 8.54
CA HIS A 46 -5.50 5.45 7.94
C HIS A 46 -6.19 4.19 7.43
N MET A 47 -7.15 3.70 8.19
CA MET A 47 -7.82 2.43 7.97
C MET A 47 -9.33 2.64 7.75
N LYS A 48 -9.99 1.61 7.21
CA LYS A 48 -11.42 1.65 6.92
C LYS A 48 -12.24 1.65 8.21
N ASN A 49 -13.08 2.67 8.40
CA ASN A 49 -14.02 2.69 9.51
C ASN A 49 -15.28 1.90 9.15
N VAL A 50 -15.32 0.63 9.55
CA VAL A 50 -16.45 -0.27 9.30
C VAL A 50 -17.37 -0.27 10.52
N ARG A 51 -18.10 0.83 10.74
CA ARG A 51 -18.95 0.99 11.93
C ARG A 51 -20.23 0.17 11.94
N LYS A 52 -20.74 -0.35 10.83
CA LYS A 52 -22.12 -0.86 10.75
C LYS A 52 -22.30 -2.35 10.53
N ASN A 53 -21.32 -3.12 10.11
CA ASN A 53 -21.55 -4.50 9.66
C ASN A 53 -20.71 -5.61 10.31
N LEU A 54 -19.71 -5.29 11.13
CA LEU A 54 -18.91 -6.33 11.78
C LEU A 54 -19.62 -7.01 12.95
N LEU A 55 -20.56 -6.34 13.62
CA LEU A 55 -21.37 -6.93 14.69
C LEU A 55 -22.44 -7.91 14.15
N SER A 56 -22.72 -7.87 12.85
CA SER A 56 -23.64 -8.78 12.16
C SER A 56 -22.94 -9.76 11.21
N ALA A 57 -21.62 -9.66 11.05
CA ALA A 57 -20.84 -10.61 10.26
C ALA A 57 -20.68 -11.92 11.05
N ASN A 58 -21.63 -12.83 10.87
CA ASN A 58 -21.62 -14.14 11.53
C ASN A 58 -20.78 -15.19 10.79
N SER A 59 -20.15 -14.83 9.66
CA SER A 59 -19.34 -15.74 8.89
C SER A 59 -18.06 -15.09 8.34
N TRP A 60 -17.03 -15.92 8.15
CA TRP A 60 -15.79 -15.55 7.47
C TRP A 60 -16.01 -15.06 6.02
N GLU A 61 -17.11 -15.45 5.40
CA GLU A 61 -17.48 -15.02 4.05
C GLU A 61 -17.98 -13.58 4.01
N ASP A 62 -18.75 -13.15 5.01
CA ASP A 62 -19.16 -11.74 5.15
C ASP A 62 -17.96 -10.82 5.34
N LEU A 63 -16.94 -11.28 6.07
CA LEU A 63 -15.69 -10.55 6.25
C LEU A 63 -14.90 -10.42 4.94
N LYS A 64 -14.89 -11.48 4.11
CA LYS A 64 -14.27 -11.45 2.78
C LYS A 64 -14.94 -10.44 1.86
N VAL A 65 -16.25 -10.37 1.83
CA VAL A 65 -17.02 -9.43 0.98
C VAL A 65 -16.70 -7.98 1.35
N LEU A 66 -16.50 -7.68 2.63
CA LEU A 66 -16.12 -6.33 3.11
C LEU A 66 -14.71 -5.93 2.68
N VAL A 67 -13.82 -6.90 2.51
CA VAL A 67 -12.42 -6.68 2.10
C VAL A 67 -12.24 -6.69 0.58
N THR A 68 -13.10 -7.40 -0.16
CA THR A 68 -12.93 -7.66 -1.60
C THR A 68 -13.65 -6.70 -2.55
N ASN A 69 -14.36 -5.70 -2.05
CA ASN A 69 -14.92 -4.67 -2.93
C ASN A 69 -13.82 -3.68 -3.37
N GLU A 70 -13.15 -4.02 -4.49
CA GLU A 70 -12.02 -3.25 -5.03
C GLU A 70 -12.36 -1.79 -5.32
N SER A 71 -13.54 -1.50 -5.84
CA SER A 71 -13.94 -0.13 -6.16
C SER A 71 -14.13 0.70 -4.89
N ALA A 72 -14.80 0.16 -3.88
CA ALA A 72 -14.98 0.82 -2.58
C ALA A 72 -13.64 1.04 -1.86
N THR A 73 -12.71 0.09 -1.96
CA THR A 73 -11.36 0.21 -1.41
C THR A 73 -10.55 1.29 -2.13
N MET A 74 -10.65 1.36 -3.46
CA MET A 74 -10.01 2.38 -4.27
C MET A 74 -10.50 3.78 -3.94
N ASP A 75 -11.82 3.99 -3.85
CA ASP A 75 -12.42 5.28 -3.52
C ASP A 75 -12.06 5.71 -2.10
N GLN A 76 -12.02 4.77 -1.17
CA GLN A 76 -11.59 5.03 0.19
C GLN A 76 -10.12 5.47 0.25
N LYS A 77 -9.19 4.72 -0.37
CA LYS A 77 -7.77 5.09 -0.41
C LYS A 77 -7.60 6.49 -1.04
N LEU A 78 -8.30 6.74 -2.14
CA LEU A 78 -8.29 8.03 -2.83
C LEU A 78 -8.76 9.17 -1.92
N SER A 79 -9.83 8.96 -1.16
CA SER A 79 -10.38 9.92 -0.20
C SER A 79 -9.40 10.20 0.95
N GLN A 80 -8.87 9.15 1.58
CA GLN A 80 -7.95 9.26 2.71
C GLN A 80 -6.64 9.97 2.32
N ILE A 81 -6.04 9.60 1.19
CA ILE A 81 -4.82 10.25 0.71
C ILE A 81 -5.10 11.72 0.37
N SER A 82 -6.23 12.01 -0.30
CA SER A 82 -6.62 13.38 -0.62
C SER A 82 -6.81 14.24 0.64
N GLU A 83 -7.36 13.67 1.72
CA GLU A 83 -7.51 14.36 3.00
C GLU A 83 -6.16 14.67 3.64
N ILE A 84 -5.22 13.71 3.66
CA ILE A 84 -3.86 13.93 4.17
C ILE A 84 -3.20 15.08 3.40
N MET A 85 -3.26 15.06 2.07
CA MET A 85 -2.62 16.08 1.23
C MET A 85 -3.22 17.47 1.43
N ARG A 86 -4.54 17.57 1.60
CA ARG A 86 -5.19 18.86 1.91
C ARG A 86 -4.83 19.38 3.31
N ARG A 87 -4.62 18.47 4.27
CA ARG A 87 -4.21 18.83 5.64
C ARG A 87 -2.79 19.38 5.69
N PHE A 88 -1.94 18.96 4.76
CA PHE A 88 -0.53 19.37 4.70
C PHE A 88 -0.19 19.98 3.32
N PRO A 89 -0.74 21.14 2.96
CA PRO A 89 -0.63 21.70 1.61
C PRO A 89 0.80 22.05 1.21
N GLU A 90 1.66 22.38 2.18
CA GLU A 90 3.07 22.73 1.94
C GLU A 90 4.00 21.52 1.89
N ARG A 91 3.50 20.31 2.17
CA ARG A 91 4.31 19.10 2.16
C ARG A 91 4.35 18.47 0.78
N LYS A 92 5.50 17.85 0.50
CA LYS A 92 5.69 17.00 -0.69
C LYS A 92 5.57 15.53 -0.28
N PHE A 93 5.04 14.71 -1.16
CA PHE A 93 4.72 13.32 -0.89
C PHE A 93 5.42 12.38 -1.87
N ILE A 94 5.92 11.27 -1.35
CA ILE A 94 6.29 10.09 -2.11
C ILE A 94 5.21 9.04 -1.81
N LEU A 95 4.54 8.55 -2.86
CA LEU A 95 3.51 7.53 -2.75
C LEU A 95 4.15 6.17 -3.01
N ILE A 96 3.99 5.24 -2.07
CA ILE A 96 4.61 3.92 -2.14
C ILE A 96 3.54 2.85 -1.98
N GLY A 97 3.45 1.94 -2.93
CA GLY A 97 2.47 0.85 -2.94
C GLY A 97 2.93 -0.35 -3.74
N ASP A 98 2.01 -1.23 -4.08
CA ASP A 98 2.32 -2.41 -4.89
C ASP A 98 1.34 -2.61 -6.08
N SER A 99 1.76 -3.43 -7.04
CA SER A 99 0.96 -3.73 -8.24
C SER A 99 -0.11 -4.80 -8.01
N GLY A 100 -0.09 -5.49 -6.88
CA GLY A 100 -1.09 -6.52 -6.55
C GLY A 100 -2.47 -5.95 -6.22
N GLU A 101 -2.53 -4.67 -5.82
CA GLU A 101 -3.76 -3.92 -5.59
C GLU A 101 -3.97 -2.82 -6.63
N LYS A 102 -4.90 -1.89 -6.38
CA LYS A 102 -5.20 -0.73 -7.24
C LYS A 102 -4.34 0.50 -6.92
N ASP A 103 -3.21 0.33 -6.24
CA ASP A 103 -2.33 1.44 -5.88
C ASP A 103 -1.84 2.24 -7.10
N PRO A 104 -1.45 1.62 -8.23
CA PRO A 104 -1.07 2.38 -9.42
C PRO A 104 -2.18 3.31 -9.93
N GLU A 105 -3.43 2.83 -9.96
CA GLU A 105 -4.58 3.60 -10.42
C GLU A 105 -4.94 4.73 -9.44
N VAL A 106 -4.93 4.44 -8.13
CA VAL A 106 -5.17 5.43 -7.07
C VAL A 106 -4.11 6.53 -7.13
N TYR A 107 -2.84 6.18 -7.18
CA TYR A 107 -1.74 7.14 -7.15
C TYR A 107 -1.66 7.99 -8.41
N ARG A 108 -2.04 7.46 -9.56
CA ARG A 108 -2.18 8.26 -10.78
C ARG A 108 -3.24 9.34 -10.62
N LYS A 109 -4.44 9.00 -10.10
CA LYS A 109 -5.50 9.97 -9.81
C LYS A 109 -5.08 10.99 -8.75
N ILE A 110 -4.34 10.58 -7.73
CA ILE A 110 -3.78 11.48 -6.73
C ILE A 110 -2.81 12.47 -7.37
N ARG A 111 -1.89 12.01 -8.21
CA ARG A 111 -0.93 12.86 -8.91
C ARG A 111 -1.63 13.86 -9.86
N GLU A 112 -2.69 13.45 -10.53
CA GLU A 112 -3.50 14.35 -11.37
C GLU A 112 -4.16 15.48 -10.55
N ARG A 113 -4.61 15.18 -9.32
CA ARG A 113 -5.26 16.16 -8.44
C ARG A 113 -4.29 17.05 -7.66
N PHE A 114 -3.14 16.52 -7.31
CA PHE A 114 -2.15 17.13 -6.42
C PHE A 114 -0.75 17.11 -7.04
N HIS A 115 -0.65 17.46 -8.32
CA HIS A 115 0.58 17.33 -9.10
C HIS A 115 1.77 18.05 -8.45
N ASP A 116 1.54 19.21 -7.83
CA ASP A 116 2.59 19.98 -7.17
C ASP A 116 3.07 19.35 -5.84
N GLN A 117 2.26 18.49 -5.23
CA GLN A 117 2.61 17.85 -3.97
C GLN A 117 3.23 16.46 -4.17
N VAL A 118 2.98 15.76 -5.28
CA VAL A 118 3.51 14.42 -5.52
C VAL A 118 4.88 14.51 -6.19
N LEU A 119 5.92 14.19 -5.42
CA LEU A 119 7.30 14.12 -5.93
C LEU A 119 7.53 12.86 -6.76
N GLU A 120 7.07 11.73 -6.26
CA GLU A 120 7.36 10.43 -6.86
C GLU A 120 6.27 9.42 -6.49
N ILE A 121 6.04 8.48 -7.40
CA ILE A 121 5.23 7.28 -7.14
C ILE A 121 6.16 6.07 -7.30
N ARG A 122 6.26 5.26 -6.25
CA ARG A 122 7.05 4.02 -6.23
C ARG A 122 6.12 2.83 -6.10
N ILE A 123 6.21 1.89 -7.04
CA ILE A 123 5.39 0.68 -7.04
C ILE A 123 6.28 -0.55 -6.97
N ARG A 124 6.03 -1.39 -5.95
CA ARG A 124 6.60 -2.72 -5.90
C ARG A 124 5.84 -3.61 -6.87
N ASP A 125 6.54 -4.08 -7.90
CA ASP A 125 5.92 -4.92 -8.92
C ASP A 125 5.86 -6.39 -8.45
N VAL A 126 4.71 -6.76 -7.88
CA VAL A 126 4.47 -8.10 -7.31
C VAL A 126 3.75 -9.04 -8.28
N VAL A 127 3.12 -8.51 -9.34
CA VAL A 127 2.39 -9.31 -10.35
C VAL A 127 3.03 -9.28 -11.73
N ASN A 128 4.23 -8.71 -11.85
CA ASN A 128 5.01 -8.57 -13.08
C ASN A 128 4.30 -7.70 -14.15
N ASP A 129 3.67 -6.60 -13.71
CA ASP A 129 2.99 -5.65 -14.60
C ASP A 129 3.95 -4.95 -15.56
N ARG A 130 5.21 -4.80 -15.21
CA ARG A 130 6.22 -4.24 -16.14
C ARG A 130 6.33 -5.00 -17.46
N GLU A 131 6.04 -6.30 -17.47
CA GLU A 131 6.03 -7.14 -18.67
C GLU A 131 4.60 -7.35 -19.20
N ARG A 132 3.64 -7.57 -18.31
CA ARG A 132 2.27 -7.94 -18.69
C ARG A 132 1.40 -6.73 -19.07
N ASN A 133 1.58 -5.62 -18.37
CA ASN A 133 0.79 -4.41 -18.55
C ASN A 133 1.62 -3.14 -18.24
N PRO A 134 2.68 -2.85 -19.01
CA PRO A 134 3.62 -1.76 -18.74
C PRO A 134 2.93 -0.39 -18.66
N GLY A 135 1.86 -0.18 -19.41
CA GLY A 135 1.08 1.06 -19.38
C GLY A 135 0.48 1.37 -18.00
N ARG A 136 0.22 0.35 -17.18
CA ARG A 136 -0.27 0.51 -15.81
C ARG A 136 0.73 1.22 -14.90
N LEU A 137 2.02 1.01 -15.13
CA LEU A 137 3.12 1.56 -14.32
C LEU A 137 3.80 2.78 -14.95
N GLN A 138 3.22 3.33 -16.02
CA GLN A 138 3.81 4.45 -16.75
C GLN A 138 4.00 5.68 -15.84
N GLY A 139 5.21 6.23 -15.83
CA GLY A 139 5.58 7.40 -15.02
C GLY A 139 5.74 7.10 -13.54
N MET A 140 5.94 5.83 -13.16
CA MET A 140 6.19 5.38 -11.80
C MET A 140 7.57 4.73 -11.70
N THR A 141 8.20 4.85 -10.53
CA THR A 141 9.45 4.13 -10.23
C THR A 141 9.11 2.71 -9.79
N ILE A 142 9.70 1.72 -10.45
CA ILE A 142 9.43 0.31 -10.15
C ILE A 142 10.45 -0.19 -9.13
N ILE A 143 9.96 -0.70 -8.01
CA ILE A 143 10.74 -1.42 -7.01
C ILE A 143 10.68 -2.90 -7.38
N LEU A 144 11.83 -3.46 -7.78
CA LEU A 144 11.90 -4.87 -8.11
C LEU A 144 11.91 -5.71 -6.83
N THR A 145 11.03 -6.69 -6.78
CA THR A 145 11.15 -7.76 -5.76
C THR A 145 12.27 -8.69 -6.23
N PRO A 146 13.26 -9.02 -5.40
CA PRO A 146 14.24 -10.03 -5.77
C PRO A 146 13.52 -11.31 -6.14
N THR A 147 13.79 -11.85 -7.30
CA THR A 147 13.31 -13.16 -7.69
C THR A 147 13.96 -14.16 -6.74
N VAL A 148 13.20 -14.72 -5.81
CA VAL A 148 13.64 -15.92 -5.10
C VAL A 148 13.82 -16.99 -6.18
N ALA A 149 15.07 -17.24 -6.56
CA ALA A 149 15.41 -18.34 -7.43
C ALA A 149 14.82 -19.60 -6.79
N ARG A 150 13.74 -20.11 -7.36
CA ARG A 150 13.26 -21.45 -7.02
C ARG A 150 14.38 -22.39 -7.43
N GLY A 151 15.16 -22.82 -6.44
CA GLY A 151 16.12 -23.88 -6.62
C GLY A 151 15.37 -25.08 -7.14
N VAL A 152 15.55 -25.35 -8.43
CA VAL A 152 15.22 -26.64 -9.01
C VAL A 152 16.23 -27.60 -8.38
N SER A 153 15.80 -28.22 -7.29
CA SER A 153 16.46 -29.42 -6.77
C SER A 153 16.29 -30.48 -7.85
N GLN A 154 17.29 -30.60 -8.71
CA GLN A 154 17.47 -31.80 -9.53
C GLN A 154 17.81 -32.95 -8.57
N LEU A 155 16.82 -33.73 -8.22
CA LEU A 155 17.03 -35.09 -7.79
C LEU A 155 17.50 -35.89 -9.02
N GLY A 156 18.81 -35.96 -9.20
CA GLY A 156 19.46 -36.88 -10.09
C GLY A 156 19.72 -38.18 -9.31
N ASN A 157 19.21 -39.26 -9.85
CA ASN A 157 19.54 -40.71 -9.67
C ASN A 157 20.40 -41.13 -8.48
#